data_08fea820bd9072192e7e2a4f50579acc
#
_entry.id   08fea820bd9072192e7e2a4f50579acc
#
_cell.length_a   1.000
_cell.length_b   1.000
_cell.length_c   1.000
_cell.angle_alpha   90.00
_cell.angle_beta   90.00
_cell.angle_gamma   90.00
#
_symmetry.space_group_name_H-M   'P 1'
#
loop_
_entity.id
_entity.type
_entity.pdbx_description
1 polymer ?
#
loop_
_entity_poly.entity_id
_entity_poly.type
_entity_poly.pdbx_seq_one_letter_code
_entity_poly.pdbx_strand_id
1 'polypeptide(L)'
;MSDLRDRLPPDDYICARLRRIEVEVQVGLHPWELHPEKPTRLWVDVELYALNPPRRPAGLYEVIDYDRVRNYVRAWERKAHTPLLETLAEELVEFGFEDERVDAVRVSLLKPDIFNETRGAGVELFRRRYTRGAESTAVKKKAAARKGKSAKKGK
;
A
#
# COMPACT_ATOMS: atom_id res chain seq x y z
N MET A 1 19.45 16.62 25.15
CA MET A 1 19.80 15.49 24.24
C MET A 1 18.61 14.55 24.16
N SER A 2 17.96 14.45 23.03
CA SER A 2 16.93 13.43 22.83
C SER A 2 17.61 12.06 22.83
N ASP A 3 17.07 11.13 23.62
CA ASP A 3 17.57 9.76 23.71
C ASP A 3 17.52 9.13 22.31
N LEU A 4 18.56 8.37 21.95
CA LEU A 4 18.60 7.59 20.70
C LEU A 4 17.35 6.70 20.56
N ARG A 5 16.76 6.28 21.67
CA ARG A 5 15.52 5.49 21.72
C ARG A 5 14.33 6.19 21.11
N ASP A 6 14.26 7.52 21.19
CA ASP A 6 13.18 8.32 20.61
C ASP A 6 13.27 8.42 19.07
N ARG A 7 14.40 8.05 18.49
CA ARG A 7 14.69 8.11 17.05
C ARG A 7 14.61 6.74 16.36
N LEU A 8 14.58 5.67 17.13
CA LEU A 8 14.47 4.33 16.57
C LEU A 8 13.00 3.94 16.41
N PRO A 9 12.66 3.17 15.37
CA PRO A 9 11.34 2.54 15.29
C PRO A 9 11.05 1.76 16.57
N PRO A 10 9.81 1.75 17.07
CA PRO A 10 9.46 1.12 18.34
C PRO A 10 9.63 -0.40 18.32
N ASP A 11 9.63 -1.02 17.13
CA ASP A 11 9.71 -2.48 16.95
C ASP A 11 10.83 -2.85 15.97
N ASP A 12 11.41 -4.03 16.18
CA ASP A 12 12.24 -4.66 15.15
C ASP A 12 11.34 -4.98 13.95
N TYR A 13 11.79 -4.71 12.74
CA TYR A 13 11.07 -5.06 11.53
C TYR A 13 12.01 -5.42 10.38
N ILE A 14 11.47 -6.10 9.42
CA ILE A 14 12.06 -6.27 8.10
C ILE A 14 11.13 -5.67 7.04
N CYS A 15 11.73 -5.07 6.02
CA CYS A 15 11.00 -4.58 4.87
C CYS A 15 11.54 -5.27 3.61
N ALA A 16 10.73 -6.12 3.01
CA ALA A 16 10.99 -6.64 1.67
C ALA A 16 10.56 -5.60 0.64
N ARG A 17 11.45 -5.27 -0.30
CA ARG A 17 11.25 -4.18 -1.25
C ARG A 17 11.39 -4.63 -2.69
N LEU A 18 10.44 -4.22 -3.51
CA LEU A 18 10.54 -4.22 -4.95
C LEU A 18 10.58 -2.77 -5.42
N ARG A 19 11.63 -2.41 -6.15
CA ARG A 19 11.84 -1.05 -6.63
C ARG A 19 11.71 -0.98 -8.13
N ARG A 20 10.86 -0.07 -8.59
CA ARG A 20 10.69 0.27 -10.00
C ARG A 20 10.42 -0.94 -10.89
N ILE A 21 9.42 -1.74 -10.54
CA ILE A 21 8.89 -2.72 -11.49
C ILE A 21 8.25 -1.91 -12.62
N GLU A 22 8.74 -2.09 -13.84
CA GLU A 22 8.19 -1.43 -15.01
C GLU A 22 7.22 -2.35 -15.72
N VAL A 23 5.98 -1.88 -15.90
CA VAL A 23 4.91 -2.60 -16.59
C VAL A 23 4.09 -1.65 -17.45
N GLU A 24 3.49 -2.18 -18.51
CA GLU A 24 2.55 -1.46 -19.37
C GLU A 24 1.13 -1.93 -19.06
N VAL A 25 0.27 -1.01 -18.62
CA VAL A 25 -1.06 -1.34 -18.08
C VAL A 25 -2.13 -0.47 -18.73
N GLN A 26 -3.29 -1.06 -18.95
CA GLN A 26 -4.48 -0.33 -19.39
C GLN A 26 -5.09 0.40 -18.18
N VAL A 27 -4.65 1.64 -17.95
CA VAL A 27 -5.09 2.44 -16.79
C VAL A 27 -5.15 3.92 -17.11
N GLY A 28 -6.15 4.60 -16.62
CA GLY A 28 -6.29 6.05 -16.66
C GLY A 28 -7.65 6.54 -17.11
N LEU A 29 -7.87 7.84 -16.94
CA LEU A 29 -9.11 8.53 -17.27
C LEU A 29 -8.98 9.47 -18.48
N HIS A 30 -7.76 9.83 -18.86
CA HIS A 30 -7.56 10.70 -20.01
C HIS A 30 -7.91 10.00 -21.32
N PRO A 31 -8.45 10.70 -22.32
CA PRO A 31 -8.83 10.11 -23.60
C PRO A 31 -7.71 9.30 -24.27
N TRP A 32 -6.45 9.76 -24.14
CA TRP A 32 -5.29 9.03 -24.71
C TRP A 32 -4.92 7.77 -23.93
N GLU A 33 -5.36 7.63 -22.68
CA GLU A 33 -5.14 6.42 -21.85
C GLU A 33 -6.18 5.32 -22.12
N LEU A 34 -7.24 5.65 -22.86
CA LEU A 34 -8.31 4.69 -23.16
C LEU A 34 -8.03 3.84 -24.41
N HIS A 35 -6.92 4.09 -25.10
CA HIS A 35 -6.55 3.35 -26.30
C HIS A 35 -5.88 2.01 -25.94
N PRO A 36 -6.48 0.85 -26.26
CA PRO A 36 -5.91 -0.47 -25.93
C PRO A 36 -4.52 -0.72 -26.56
N GLU A 37 -4.25 -0.06 -27.69
CA GLU A 37 -2.99 -0.20 -28.45
C GLU A 37 -1.84 0.62 -27.82
N LYS A 38 -2.15 1.48 -26.88
CA LYS A 38 -1.17 2.35 -26.20
C LYS A 38 -1.35 2.24 -24.68
N PRO A 39 -0.90 1.13 -24.08
CA PRO A 39 -0.94 0.99 -22.64
C PRO A 39 -0.11 2.06 -21.95
N THR A 40 -0.45 2.37 -20.71
CA THR A 40 0.27 3.32 -19.87
C THR A 40 1.43 2.63 -19.20
N ARG A 41 2.64 3.17 -19.36
CA ARG A 41 3.80 2.71 -18.62
C ARG A 41 3.69 3.13 -17.16
N LEU A 42 3.87 2.18 -16.27
CA LEU A 42 3.90 2.38 -14.82
C LEU A 42 5.24 1.97 -14.24
N TRP A 43 5.71 2.74 -13.27
CA TRP A 43 6.72 2.32 -12.32
C TRP A 43 6.03 1.99 -11.00
N VAL A 44 6.29 0.79 -10.51
CA VAL A 44 5.66 0.26 -9.30
C VAL A 44 6.72 -0.03 -8.27
N ASP A 45 6.60 0.61 -7.12
CA ASP A 45 7.39 0.29 -5.91
C ASP A 45 6.48 -0.36 -4.88
N VAL A 46 6.98 -1.42 -4.25
CA VAL A 46 6.27 -2.14 -3.18
C VAL A 46 7.18 -2.35 -1.99
N GLU A 47 6.67 -2.06 -0.81
CA GLU A 47 7.31 -2.36 0.46
C GLU A 47 6.36 -3.21 1.32
N LEU A 48 6.86 -4.36 1.76
CA LEU A 48 6.14 -5.31 2.60
C LEU A 48 6.86 -5.39 3.94
N TYR A 49 6.19 -4.99 5.00
CA TYR A 49 6.75 -4.91 6.35
C TYR A 49 6.29 -6.08 7.19
N ALA A 50 7.22 -6.75 7.87
CA ALA A 50 6.93 -7.71 8.93
C ALA A 50 7.60 -7.26 10.22
N LEU A 51 6.81 -7.21 11.30
CA LEU A 51 7.29 -6.88 12.64
C LEU A 51 7.91 -8.11 13.31
N ASN A 52 8.93 -7.88 14.13
CA ASN A 52 9.61 -8.92 14.91
C ASN A 52 9.97 -10.18 14.09
N PRO A 53 10.66 -10.02 12.95
CA PRO A 53 10.99 -11.15 12.09
C PRO A 53 11.95 -12.12 12.78
N PRO A 54 11.99 -13.40 12.35
CA PRO A 54 13.01 -14.34 12.78
C PRO A 54 14.41 -13.80 12.54
N ARG A 55 15.29 -13.85 13.53
CA ARG A 55 16.66 -13.30 13.41
C ARG A 55 17.52 -14.01 12.39
N ARG A 56 17.32 -15.31 12.21
CA ARG A 56 18.04 -16.16 11.24
C ARG A 56 17.05 -17.12 10.61
N PRO A 57 16.31 -16.68 9.59
CA PRO A 57 15.33 -17.55 8.94
C PRO A 57 16.03 -18.74 8.28
N ALA A 58 15.44 -19.93 8.42
CA ALA A 58 15.97 -21.17 7.88
C ALA A 58 15.58 -21.42 6.42
N GLY A 59 14.55 -20.75 5.92
CA GLY A 59 14.09 -20.92 4.55
C GLY A 59 13.01 -19.95 4.12
N LEU A 60 12.57 -20.10 2.89
CA LEU A 60 11.62 -19.19 2.24
C LEU A 60 10.26 -19.10 2.96
N TYR A 61 9.86 -20.16 3.64
CA TYR A 61 8.61 -20.21 4.42
C TYR A 61 8.61 -19.31 5.67
N GLU A 62 9.77 -18.82 6.09
CA GLU A 62 9.93 -17.91 7.24
C GLU A 62 10.10 -16.45 6.83
N VAL A 63 10.16 -16.16 5.54
CA VAL A 63 10.37 -14.81 5.01
C VAL A 63 9.25 -14.42 4.05
N ILE A 64 9.13 -13.11 3.81
CA ILE A 64 8.20 -12.59 2.81
C ILE A 64 8.72 -12.94 1.41
N ASP A 65 7.91 -13.65 0.64
CA ASP A 65 8.20 -13.98 -0.76
C ASP A 65 7.77 -12.83 -1.68
N TYR A 66 8.71 -11.97 -2.03
CA TYR A 66 8.45 -10.85 -2.94
C TYR A 66 8.33 -11.28 -4.41
N ASP A 67 8.75 -12.49 -4.80
CA ASP A 67 8.56 -12.97 -6.18
C ASP A 67 7.06 -13.13 -6.52
N ARG A 68 6.25 -13.53 -5.55
CA ARG A 68 4.79 -13.57 -5.70
C ARG A 68 4.22 -12.19 -6.07
N VAL A 69 4.68 -11.15 -5.38
CA VAL A 69 4.25 -9.76 -5.61
C VAL A 69 4.72 -9.27 -6.98
N ARG A 70 5.97 -9.55 -7.34
CA ARG A 70 6.51 -9.23 -8.66
C ARG A 70 5.66 -9.86 -9.77
N ASN A 71 5.36 -11.13 -9.65
CA ASN A 71 4.56 -11.86 -10.64
C ASN A 71 3.14 -11.31 -10.74
N TYR A 72 2.54 -10.93 -9.61
CA TYR A 72 1.22 -10.29 -9.58
C TYR A 72 1.19 -8.96 -10.34
N VAL A 73 2.16 -8.10 -10.10
CA VAL A 73 2.28 -6.81 -10.80
C VAL A 73 2.52 -7.02 -12.31
N ARG A 74 3.36 -7.96 -12.69
CA ARG A 74 3.60 -8.26 -14.11
C ARG A 74 2.36 -8.79 -14.83
N ALA A 75 1.47 -9.46 -14.13
CA ALA A 75 0.21 -9.93 -14.70
C ALA A 75 -0.74 -8.78 -15.08
N TRP A 76 -0.54 -7.57 -14.58
CA TRP A 76 -1.31 -6.39 -14.97
C TRP A 76 -1.22 -6.03 -16.45
N GLU A 77 -0.16 -6.44 -17.14
CA GLU A 77 -0.02 -6.26 -18.59
C GLU A 77 -1.16 -6.93 -19.38
N ARG A 78 -1.82 -7.91 -18.78
CA ARG A 78 -2.97 -8.64 -19.36
C ARG A 78 -4.30 -8.28 -18.70
N LYS A 79 -4.30 -7.34 -17.80
CA LYS A 79 -5.51 -6.90 -17.10
C LYS A 79 -6.35 -6.00 -18.01
N ALA A 80 -7.68 -6.13 -17.90
CA ALA A 80 -8.60 -5.20 -18.52
C ALA A 80 -8.38 -3.78 -18.00
N HIS A 81 -8.85 -2.78 -18.75
CA HIS A 81 -8.70 -1.38 -18.39
C HIS A 81 -9.25 -1.08 -16.99
N THR A 82 -8.43 -0.42 -16.19
CA THR A 82 -8.76 0.03 -14.83
C THR A 82 -8.76 1.58 -14.83
N PRO A 83 -9.87 2.25 -14.49
CA PRO A 83 -9.94 3.71 -14.58
C PRO A 83 -8.96 4.45 -13.67
N LEU A 84 -8.75 3.96 -12.44
CA LEU A 84 -8.00 4.66 -11.40
C LEU A 84 -6.75 3.90 -10.95
N LEU A 85 -5.64 4.62 -10.78
CA LEU A 85 -4.42 4.09 -10.15
C LEU A 85 -4.68 3.61 -8.72
N GLU A 86 -5.54 4.31 -8.00
CA GLU A 86 -5.93 3.99 -6.63
C GLU A 86 -6.52 2.59 -6.52
N THR A 87 -7.30 2.16 -7.52
CA THR A 87 -7.84 0.79 -7.57
C THR A 87 -6.73 -0.25 -7.67
N LEU A 88 -5.75 -0.04 -8.55
CA LEU A 88 -4.59 -0.92 -8.67
C LEU A 88 -3.76 -0.94 -7.38
N ALA A 89 -3.60 0.21 -6.73
CA ALA A 89 -2.87 0.31 -5.49
C ALA A 89 -3.55 -0.48 -4.35
N GLU A 90 -4.87 -0.35 -4.20
CA GLU A 90 -5.62 -1.12 -3.19
C GLU A 90 -5.60 -2.62 -3.47
N GLU A 91 -5.79 -3.05 -4.70
CA GLU A 91 -5.68 -4.47 -5.09
C GLU A 91 -4.30 -5.05 -4.76
N LEU A 92 -3.23 -4.27 -4.99
CA LEU A 92 -1.87 -4.69 -4.68
C LEU A 92 -1.61 -4.77 -3.17
N VAL A 93 -2.17 -3.84 -2.40
CA VAL A 93 -2.14 -3.88 -0.93
C VAL A 93 -2.86 -5.13 -0.41
N GLU A 94 -4.06 -5.41 -0.91
CA GLU A 94 -4.83 -6.60 -0.54
C GLU A 94 -4.04 -7.89 -0.85
N PHE A 95 -3.43 -7.96 -2.04
CA PHE A 95 -2.57 -9.08 -2.41
C PHE A 95 -1.36 -9.23 -1.47
N GLY A 96 -0.73 -8.12 -1.09
CA GLY A 96 0.37 -8.13 -0.11
C GLY A 96 -0.05 -8.71 1.23
N PHE A 97 -1.26 -8.45 1.67
CA PHE A 97 -1.81 -8.98 2.92
C PHE A 97 -2.28 -10.43 2.86
N GLU A 98 -2.30 -11.08 1.71
CA GLU A 98 -2.51 -12.52 1.63
C GLU A 98 -1.40 -13.31 2.36
N ASP A 99 -0.19 -12.76 2.43
CA ASP A 99 0.86 -13.28 3.29
C ASP A 99 0.62 -12.80 4.73
N GLU A 100 0.29 -13.73 5.63
CA GLU A 100 -0.03 -13.43 7.03
C GLU A 100 1.14 -12.82 7.81
N ARG A 101 2.38 -12.95 7.32
CA ARG A 101 3.57 -12.33 7.91
C ARG A 101 3.66 -10.84 7.66
N VAL A 102 2.90 -10.33 6.69
CA VAL A 102 2.92 -8.92 6.33
C VAL A 102 2.02 -8.12 7.26
N ASP A 103 2.59 -7.20 8.00
CA ASP A 103 1.89 -6.32 8.95
C ASP A 103 1.52 -4.96 8.35
N ALA A 104 2.27 -4.52 7.35
CA ALA A 104 1.97 -3.30 6.61
C ALA A 104 2.48 -3.38 5.16
N VAL A 105 1.81 -2.66 4.28
CA VAL A 105 2.17 -2.57 2.86
C VAL A 105 2.21 -1.10 2.45
N ARG A 106 3.27 -0.72 1.74
CA ARG A 106 3.37 0.55 1.01
C ARG A 106 3.46 0.25 -0.48
N VAL A 107 2.65 0.93 -1.26
CA VAL A 107 2.63 0.85 -2.72
C VAL A 107 2.78 2.25 -3.30
N SER A 108 3.67 2.41 -4.27
CA SER A 108 3.76 3.63 -5.07
C SER A 108 3.60 3.27 -6.54
N LEU A 109 2.68 3.92 -7.21
CA LEU A 109 2.42 3.79 -8.65
C LEU A 109 2.68 5.12 -9.31
N LEU A 110 3.58 5.16 -10.29
CA LEU A 110 3.95 6.36 -11.00
C LEU A 110 3.81 6.16 -12.52
N LYS A 111 3.16 7.11 -13.17
CA LYS A 111 3.14 7.25 -14.63
C LYS A 111 4.28 8.20 -15.04
N PRO A 112 5.41 7.71 -15.54
CA PRO A 112 6.57 8.57 -15.82
C PRO A 112 6.36 9.50 -17.00
N ASP A 113 5.51 9.13 -17.94
CA ASP A 113 5.36 9.82 -19.24
C ASP A 113 4.03 10.59 -19.36
N ILE A 114 3.26 10.73 -18.29
CA ILE A 114 1.90 11.30 -18.38
C ILE A 114 1.91 12.79 -18.76
N PHE A 115 2.89 13.55 -18.28
CA PHE A 115 3.04 14.98 -18.53
C PHE A 115 4.49 15.31 -18.86
N ASN A 116 4.70 16.15 -19.89
CA ASN A 116 6.04 16.51 -20.38
C ASN A 116 6.85 17.34 -19.35
N GLU A 117 6.16 18.14 -18.53
CA GLU A 117 6.77 19.04 -17.54
C GLU A 117 7.05 18.38 -16.18
N THR A 118 6.68 17.11 -16.00
CA THR A 118 6.91 16.36 -14.76
C THR A 118 7.84 15.16 -14.98
N ARG A 119 8.43 14.66 -13.91
CA ARG A 119 9.11 13.35 -13.92
C ARG A 119 8.15 12.19 -13.73
N GLY A 120 6.87 12.46 -13.68
CA GLY A 120 5.79 11.53 -13.53
C GLY A 120 4.75 12.01 -12.52
N ALA A 121 3.57 11.41 -12.59
CA ALA A 121 2.49 11.62 -11.65
C ALA A 121 1.93 10.26 -11.21
N GLY A 122 1.51 10.18 -9.96
CA GLY A 122 1.02 8.93 -9.44
C GLY A 122 0.49 9.03 -8.02
N VAL A 123 0.35 7.89 -7.38
CA VAL A 123 -0.20 7.76 -6.03
C VAL A 123 0.69 6.91 -5.16
N GLU A 124 0.72 7.21 -3.88
CA GLU A 124 1.29 6.36 -2.85
C GLU A 124 0.21 5.99 -1.84
N LEU A 125 0.18 4.72 -1.48
CA LEU A 125 -0.75 4.17 -0.51
C LEU A 125 0.02 3.39 0.54
N PHE A 126 -0.27 3.65 1.82
CA PHE A 126 0.22 2.88 2.95
C PHE A 126 -0.94 2.35 3.77
N ARG A 127 -0.95 1.05 4.03
CA ARG A 127 -1.95 0.38 4.87
C ARG A 127 -1.27 -0.49 5.91
N ARG A 128 -1.85 -0.51 7.11
CA ARG A 128 -1.50 -1.45 8.18
C ARG A 128 -2.55 -2.55 8.22
N ARG A 129 -2.13 -3.75 8.59
CA ARG A 129 -3.07 -4.85 8.87
C ARG A 129 -3.94 -4.46 10.06
N TYR A 130 -5.23 -4.36 9.85
CA TYR A 130 -6.17 -4.15 10.96
C TYR A 130 -6.38 -5.45 11.72
N THR A 131 -6.09 -5.47 13.02
CA THR A 131 -6.61 -6.48 13.93
C THR A 131 -8.05 -6.10 14.28
N ARG A 132 -8.99 -7.00 14.07
CA ARG A 132 -10.44 -6.80 14.32
C ARG A 132 -10.80 -6.24 15.71
N GLY A 133 -9.84 -6.12 16.64
CA GLY A 133 -10.04 -5.54 17.99
C GLY A 133 -9.88 -4.04 18.09
N ALA A 134 -9.21 -3.37 17.13
CA ALA A 134 -8.89 -1.94 17.22
C ALA A 134 -10.02 -1.02 16.72
N GLU A 135 -10.88 -1.49 15.81
CA GLU A 135 -12.01 -0.68 15.30
C GLU A 135 -13.11 -0.45 16.33
N SER A 136 -13.37 -1.40 17.21
CA SER A 136 -14.41 -1.29 18.24
C SER A 136 -14.15 -0.18 19.25
N THR A 137 -12.90 0.14 19.55
CA THR A 137 -12.53 1.12 20.58
C THR A 137 -12.52 2.56 20.03
N ALA A 138 -12.12 2.77 18.79
CA ALA A 138 -12.09 4.10 18.18
C ALA A 138 -13.49 4.61 17.82
N VAL A 139 -14.37 3.73 17.32
CA VAL A 139 -15.77 4.06 17.00
C VAL A 139 -16.56 4.30 18.28
N LYS A 140 -16.36 3.50 19.34
CA LYS A 140 -17.00 3.72 20.65
C LYS A 140 -16.56 5.02 21.32
N LYS A 141 -15.28 5.41 21.21
CA LYS A 141 -14.80 6.71 21.74
C LYS A 141 -15.39 7.90 20.99
N LYS A 142 -15.54 7.82 19.65
CA LYS A 142 -16.19 8.90 18.87
C LYS A 142 -17.69 9.01 19.14
N ALA A 143 -18.38 7.89 19.34
CA ALA A 143 -19.82 7.88 19.67
C ALA A 143 -20.10 8.41 21.08
N ALA A 144 -19.26 8.06 22.07
CA ALA A 144 -19.37 8.57 23.43
C ALA A 144 -19.09 10.09 23.53
N ALA A 145 -18.09 10.59 22.77
CA ALA A 145 -17.78 12.03 22.70
C ALA A 145 -18.89 12.86 22.05
N ARG A 146 -19.67 12.30 21.11
CA ARG A 146 -20.83 12.96 20.49
C ARG A 146 -22.04 13.03 21.43
N LYS A 147 -22.30 11.98 22.22
CA LYS A 147 -23.39 11.99 23.22
C LYS A 147 -23.13 12.93 24.38
N GLY A 148 -21.89 13.13 24.79
CA GLY A 148 -21.52 14.07 25.87
C GLY A 148 -21.67 15.55 25.52
N LYS A 149 -21.66 15.93 24.24
CA LYS A 149 -21.86 17.31 23.78
C LYS A 149 -23.34 17.71 23.62
N SER A 150 -24.24 16.73 23.44
CA SER A 150 -25.67 16.99 23.29
C SER A 150 -26.40 17.23 24.63
N ALA A 151 -25.84 16.76 25.74
CA ALA A 151 -26.47 16.87 27.08
C ALA A 151 -26.17 18.20 27.80
N LYS A 152 -25.37 19.12 27.27
CA LYS A 152 -25.01 20.43 27.86
C LYS A 152 -25.68 21.65 27.22
N LYS A 153 -26.69 21.47 26.36
CA LYS A 153 -27.45 22.56 25.75
C LYS A 153 -28.94 22.52 26.06
N GLY A 154 -29.29 22.25 27.31
CA GLY A 154 -30.66 22.28 27.78
C GLY A 154 -30.71 22.69 29.26
N LYS A 155 -30.47 23.96 29.54
CA LYS A 155 -30.96 24.69 30.70
C LYS A 155 -30.89 26.19 30.43
#